data_50af9cffb975f37ef46b97e0fc5814fc
#
_entry.id   50af9cffb975f37ef46b97e0fc5814fc
#
_cell.length_a   1.000
_cell.length_b   1.000
_cell.length_c   1.000
_cell.angle_alpha   90.00
_cell.angle_beta   90.00
_cell.angle_gamma   90.00
#
_symmetry.space_group_name_H-M   'P 1'
#
loop_
_entity.id
_entity.type
_entity.pdbx_description
1 polymer ?
#
loop_
_entity_poly.entity_id
_entity_poly.type
_entity_poly.pdbx_seq_one_letter_code
_entity_poly.pdbx_strand_id
1 'polypeptide(L)'
;IMAKDILFNIDARDQLKKGVDELANAVKVTLGPKGRNVIIEKKFGAPHITKDGVTVAKEVELADPFQNTGAQLVKSVASKTGDDAGDGTTTATVLAQAIVGVGLKNVTAGANPMDLKRGIDKAVAKVVESIKSQAEKVGDNYDKIEQVATVSANNDPVIGKLIADAMRKVSKDGVITIEEAKGTDTTIGVVEGMQFDRGYLSAYFVTDTEKMECVMEHPYILIYDKKISNLKDFLPILEPAVQSGRPLLVIAEDVDSEALTTLVVNRLRGQLKICAVKAPGFGDRRKAMLEDIAVLTGGVVISEEKGLKLEQATIEMLGSCDKVTISKENTTIVNGAGNKENIQERINQIKAEMKNSTSDYDKEKLQERLAKLAGGVAVLYVGAASEVEMKEKKDRVDDALCATRAAIEEGIVPGGGVTYIRAIDALEGMKGDNADETTGIEIIKRAIEEPLRQIVANAGKEGAVIVQKVREGKGDFGYNARTDVYENLHAAGVVDPAKVTRVALENAASIAGMFLTTECVIVEKKEDKPEMPAAPGMGGMGGMM
;
A
#
# COMPACT_ATOMS: atom_id res chain seq x y z
N ILE A 1 -5.68 -6.12 35.40
CA ILE A 1 -6.67 -5.49 34.50
C ILE A 1 -6.55 -3.99 34.74
N MET A 2 -6.11 -3.23 33.72
CA MET A 2 -6.05 -1.76 33.81
C MET A 2 -7.46 -1.20 33.91
N ALA A 3 -7.66 -0.16 34.72
CA ALA A 3 -8.93 0.58 34.80
C ALA A 3 -9.25 1.21 33.44
N LYS A 4 -10.53 1.38 33.13
CA LYS A 4 -11.02 1.99 31.88
C LYS A 4 -11.76 3.28 32.19
N ASP A 5 -11.57 4.28 31.34
CA ASP A 5 -12.39 5.48 31.30
C ASP A 5 -13.43 5.35 30.19
N ILE A 6 -14.65 5.80 30.45
CA ILE A 6 -15.78 5.63 29.53
C ILE A 6 -16.46 6.98 29.33
N LEU A 7 -16.69 7.35 28.07
CA LEU A 7 -17.53 8.48 27.67
C LEU A 7 -18.73 8.02 26.86
N PHE A 8 -19.82 8.74 26.99
CA PHE A 8 -21.09 8.45 26.32
C PHE A 8 -21.59 9.66 25.53
N ASN A 9 -22.55 9.41 24.66
CA ASN A 9 -23.35 10.40 23.96
C ASN A 9 -22.50 11.47 23.23
N ILE A 10 -22.88 12.72 23.40
CA ILE A 10 -22.27 13.87 22.75
C ILE A 10 -20.80 14.05 23.16
N ASP A 11 -20.46 13.81 24.42
CA ASP A 11 -19.09 13.98 24.93
C ASP A 11 -18.13 13.01 24.25
N ALA A 12 -18.57 11.75 24.07
CA ALA A 12 -17.79 10.75 23.35
C ALA A 12 -17.56 11.17 21.89
N ARG A 13 -18.62 11.58 21.18
CA ARG A 13 -18.55 11.99 19.78
C ARG A 13 -17.71 13.24 19.56
N ASP A 14 -17.81 14.22 20.46
CA ASP A 14 -17.03 15.47 20.38
C ASP A 14 -15.52 15.22 20.56
N GLN A 15 -15.12 14.36 21.50
CA GLN A 15 -13.71 14.02 21.67
C GLN A 15 -13.17 13.24 20.48
N LEU A 16 -13.91 12.24 20.00
CA LEU A 16 -13.54 11.50 18.78
C LEU A 16 -13.39 12.43 17.58
N LYS A 17 -14.35 13.36 17.39
CA LYS A 17 -14.32 14.31 16.28
C LYS A 17 -13.09 15.22 16.32
N LYS A 18 -12.68 15.69 17.49
CA LYS A 18 -11.44 16.47 17.63
C LYS A 18 -10.24 15.67 17.12
N GLY A 19 -10.16 14.39 17.46
CA GLY A 19 -9.09 13.52 16.97
C GLY A 19 -9.12 13.32 15.46
N VAL A 20 -10.32 13.13 14.88
CA VAL A 20 -10.51 13.09 13.43
C VAL A 20 -10.02 14.36 12.77
N ASP A 21 -10.40 15.53 13.32
CA ASP A 21 -10.04 16.83 12.75
C ASP A 21 -8.53 17.09 12.85
N GLU A 22 -7.88 16.79 13.97
CA GLU A 22 -6.44 16.97 14.16
C GLU A 22 -5.64 16.17 13.14
N LEU A 23 -5.93 14.87 12.99
CA LEU A 23 -5.25 14.03 12.00
C LEU A 23 -5.54 14.50 10.58
N ALA A 24 -6.81 14.69 10.22
CA ALA A 24 -7.18 15.07 8.87
C ALA A 24 -6.63 16.44 8.48
N ASN A 25 -6.55 17.40 9.41
CA ASN A 25 -5.96 18.72 9.17
C ASN A 25 -4.45 18.63 8.90
N ALA A 26 -3.73 17.70 9.56
CA ALA A 26 -2.32 17.45 9.28
C ALA A 26 -2.10 16.82 7.90
N VAL A 27 -2.98 15.91 7.48
CA VAL A 27 -2.86 15.18 6.21
C VAL A 27 -3.30 16.00 5.01
N LYS A 28 -4.45 16.70 5.07
CA LYS A 28 -5.07 17.38 3.91
C LYS A 28 -4.25 18.50 3.28
N VAL A 29 -3.25 19.05 4.00
CA VAL A 29 -2.36 20.08 3.47
C VAL A 29 -1.47 19.58 2.34
N THR A 30 -1.33 18.27 2.20
CA THR A 30 -0.53 17.62 1.16
C THR A 30 -1.27 17.44 -0.16
N LEU A 31 -2.62 17.58 -0.18
CA LEU A 31 -3.47 17.25 -1.31
C LEU A 31 -3.30 18.18 -2.50
N GLY A 32 -3.16 17.59 -3.68
CA GLY A 32 -3.17 18.28 -4.97
C GLY A 32 -1.83 18.90 -5.39
N PRO A 33 -1.76 19.51 -6.58
CA PRO A 33 -0.51 19.98 -7.19
C PRO A 33 0.18 21.11 -6.42
N LYS A 34 -0.57 21.86 -5.60
CA LYS A 34 -0.05 22.90 -4.70
C LYS A 34 -0.07 22.47 -3.22
N GLY A 35 -0.25 21.17 -2.97
CA GLY A 35 -0.08 20.58 -1.65
C GLY A 35 1.35 20.77 -1.12
N ARG A 36 1.49 20.84 0.20
CA ARG A 36 2.76 21.15 0.88
C ARG A 36 3.30 19.95 1.62
N ASN A 37 4.61 19.96 1.85
CA ASN A 37 5.27 18.95 2.66
C ASN A 37 4.89 19.08 4.13
N VAL A 38 4.86 17.93 4.81
CA VAL A 38 4.82 17.82 6.26
C VAL A 38 6.20 17.37 6.74
N ILE A 39 6.68 17.96 7.82
CA ILE A 39 7.95 17.59 8.45
C ILE A 39 7.63 16.78 9.70
N ILE A 40 8.19 15.59 9.78
CA ILE A 40 7.99 14.63 10.86
C ILE A 40 9.31 14.51 11.61
N GLU A 41 9.30 14.80 12.92
CA GLU A 41 10.46 14.60 13.79
C GLU A 41 10.75 13.09 13.92
N LYS A 42 12.01 12.72 13.85
CA LYS A 42 12.48 11.36 14.19
C LYS A 42 13.37 11.43 15.42
N LYS A 43 13.21 10.48 16.33
CA LYS A 43 14.03 10.40 17.57
C LYS A 43 15.52 10.26 17.30
N PHE A 44 15.86 9.67 16.15
CA PHE A 44 17.23 9.47 15.68
C PHE A 44 17.28 9.76 14.18
N GLY A 45 18.33 10.44 13.72
CA GLY A 45 18.52 10.78 12.31
C GLY A 45 17.91 12.13 11.91
N ALA A 46 17.83 12.37 10.60
CA ALA A 46 17.22 13.56 10.03
C ALA A 46 15.68 13.50 10.10
N PRO A 47 14.99 14.66 10.20
CA PRO A 47 13.53 14.72 10.09
C PRO A 47 13.08 14.13 8.74
N HIS A 48 11.94 13.44 8.75
CA HIS A 48 11.33 12.96 7.51
C HIS A 48 10.46 14.05 6.90
N ILE A 49 10.68 14.36 5.63
CA ILE A 49 9.87 15.33 4.87
C ILE A 49 9.09 14.54 3.83
N THR A 50 7.77 14.65 3.87
CA THR A 50 6.91 13.87 2.96
C THR A 50 5.64 14.64 2.58
N LYS A 51 5.03 14.25 1.46
CA LYS A 51 3.66 14.60 1.05
C LYS A 51 2.72 13.41 1.09
N ASP A 52 3.24 12.21 1.34
CA ASP A 52 2.40 11.01 1.43
C ASP A 52 1.47 11.08 2.64
N GLY A 53 0.16 10.98 2.36
CA GLY A 53 -0.88 11.11 3.37
C GLY A 53 -0.88 9.97 4.38
N VAL A 54 -0.57 8.74 3.99
CA VAL A 54 -0.53 7.60 4.92
C VAL A 54 0.65 7.68 5.86
N THR A 55 1.81 8.11 5.39
CA THR A 55 3.00 8.34 6.22
C THR A 55 2.72 9.41 7.27
N VAL A 56 2.11 10.54 6.87
CA VAL A 56 1.70 11.58 7.84
C VAL A 56 0.69 11.02 8.84
N ALA A 57 -0.34 10.31 8.38
CA ALA A 57 -1.37 9.75 9.26
C ALA A 57 -0.81 8.75 10.28
N LYS A 58 0.16 7.92 9.88
CA LYS A 58 0.80 6.93 10.76
C LYS A 58 1.56 7.57 11.93
N GLU A 59 2.11 8.76 11.76
CA GLU A 59 2.90 9.46 12.79
C GLU A 59 2.05 10.31 13.74
N VAL A 60 0.76 10.54 13.42
CA VAL A 60 -0.11 11.30 14.32
C VAL A 60 -0.54 10.43 15.49
N GLU A 61 -0.15 10.88 16.71
CA GLU A 61 -0.55 10.29 17.97
C GLU A 61 -0.90 11.41 18.95
N LEU A 62 -2.11 11.37 19.52
CA LEU A 62 -2.60 12.44 20.37
C LEU A 62 -2.47 12.07 21.86
N ALA A 63 -2.22 13.09 22.69
CA ALA A 63 -2.01 12.90 24.12
C ALA A 63 -3.29 12.47 24.86
N ASP A 64 -4.46 12.95 24.43
CA ASP A 64 -5.75 12.55 24.98
C ASP A 64 -6.19 11.21 24.39
N PRO A 65 -6.49 10.17 25.20
CA PRO A 65 -6.82 8.83 24.70
C PRO A 65 -8.12 8.79 23.88
N PHE A 66 -9.12 9.62 24.23
CA PHE A 66 -10.39 9.67 23.50
C PHE A 66 -10.21 10.32 22.11
N GLN A 67 -9.49 11.45 22.07
CA GLN A 67 -9.15 12.10 20.80
C GLN A 67 -8.26 11.19 19.96
N ASN A 68 -7.27 10.53 20.58
CA ASN A 68 -6.41 9.59 19.88
C ASN A 68 -7.21 8.44 19.24
N THR A 69 -8.25 7.93 19.93
CA THR A 69 -9.14 6.91 19.34
C THR A 69 -9.81 7.42 18.06
N GLY A 70 -10.27 8.67 18.03
CA GLY A 70 -10.79 9.32 16.83
C GLY A 70 -9.75 9.45 15.70
N ALA A 71 -8.53 9.84 16.04
CA ALA A 71 -7.41 9.90 15.10
C ALA A 71 -7.09 8.51 14.52
N GLN A 72 -7.06 7.45 15.36
CA GLN A 72 -6.80 6.08 14.93
C GLN A 72 -7.86 5.55 13.93
N LEU A 73 -9.12 5.97 14.04
CA LEU A 73 -10.16 5.62 13.06
C LEU A 73 -9.82 6.17 11.67
N VAL A 74 -9.42 7.43 11.57
CA VAL A 74 -9.02 8.06 10.28
C VAL A 74 -7.68 7.49 9.78
N LYS A 75 -6.74 7.21 10.69
CA LYS A 75 -5.50 6.52 10.35
C LYS A 75 -5.78 5.16 9.69
N SER A 76 -6.79 4.41 10.18
CA SER A 76 -7.19 3.14 9.57
C SER A 76 -7.77 3.32 8.17
N VAL A 77 -8.50 4.43 7.90
CA VAL A 77 -8.98 4.77 6.54
C VAL A 77 -7.80 4.98 5.59
N ALA A 78 -6.83 5.80 5.98
CA ALA A 78 -5.65 6.07 5.16
C ALA A 78 -4.84 4.80 4.89
N SER A 79 -4.56 4.00 5.94
CA SER A 79 -3.80 2.75 5.81
C SER A 79 -4.51 1.74 4.91
N LYS A 80 -5.81 1.52 5.12
CA LYS A 80 -6.58 0.58 4.29
C LYS A 80 -6.67 1.03 2.84
N THR A 81 -6.79 2.33 2.58
CA THR A 81 -6.81 2.85 1.21
C THR A 81 -5.45 2.66 0.53
N GLY A 82 -4.35 2.86 1.25
CA GLY A 82 -3.01 2.53 0.79
C GLY A 82 -2.85 1.04 0.46
N ASP A 83 -3.32 0.16 1.35
CA ASP A 83 -3.25 -1.29 1.14
C ASP A 83 -4.08 -1.76 -0.08
N ASP A 84 -5.30 -1.22 -0.26
CA ASP A 84 -6.24 -1.66 -1.30
C ASP A 84 -5.94 -1.06 -2.69
N ALA A 85 -5.48 0.18 -2.74
CA ALA A 85 -5.30 0.95 -3.98
C ALA A 85 -3.89 1.52 -4.20
N GLY A 86 -3.06 1.53 -3.17
CA GLY A 86 -1.68 2.03 -3.21
C GLY A 86 -1.54 3.55 -3.29
N ASP A 87 -2.64 4.29 -3.42
CA ASP A 87 -2.70 5.75 -3.51
C ASP A 87 -4.06 6.25 -3.01
N GLY A 88 -4.30 7.57 -3.00
CA GLY A 88 -5.56 8.19 -2.61
C GLY A 88 -5.80 8.30 -1.09
N THR A 89 -4.79 8.05 -0.29
CA THR A 89 -4.86 8.05 1.18
C THR A 89 -5.27 9.42 1.75
N THR A 90 -4.77 10.50 1.17
CA THR A 90 -5.15 11.88 1.51
C THR A 90 -6.60 12.17 1.14
N THR A 91 -7.03 11.76 -0.06
CA THR A 91 -8.42 11.93 -0.51
C THR A 91 -9.40 11.19 0.39
N ALA A 92 -9.08 9.94 0.77
CA ALA A 92 -9.88 9.16 1.70
C ALA A 92 -10.00 9.83 3.08
N THR A 93 -8.91 10.40 3.59
CA THR A 93 -8.87 11.15 4.84
C THR A 93 -9.78 12.39 4.79
N VAL A 94 -9.72 13.16 3.70
CA VAL A 94 -10.56 14.35 3.48
C VAL A 94 -12.04 13.97 3.41
N LEU A 95 -12.36 12.90 2.68
CA LEU A 95 -13.74 12.38 2.59
C LEU A 95 -14.26 11.90 3.93
N ALA A 96 -13.45 11.16 4.70
CA ALA A 96 -13.83 10.69 6.04
C ALA A 96 -14.13 11.87 6.97
N GLN A 97 -13.27 12.89 7.01
CA GLN A 97 -13.50 14.12 7.79
C GLN A 97 -14.80 14.81 7.36
N ALA A 98 -15.05 14.93 6.06
CA ALA A 98 -16.23 15.58 5.53
C ALA A 98 -17.52 14.84 5.91
N ILE A 99 -17.56 13.51 5.72
CA ILE A 99 -18.72 12.68 6.06
C ILE A 99 -19.00 12.74 7.57
N VAL A 100 -17.98 12.59 8.41
CA VAL A 100 -18.11 12.71 9.88
C VAL A 100 -18.60 14.11 10.24
N GLY A 101 -18.01 15.17 9.69
CA GLY A 101 -18.35 16.55 10.02
C GLY A 101 -19.77 16.95 9.67
N VAL A 102 -20.27 16.53 8.50
CA VAL A 102 -21.66 16.79 8.07
C VAL A 102 -22.62 15.84 8.78
N GLY A 103 -22.26 14.57 8.88
CA GLY A 103 -23.10 13.54 9.52
C GLY A 103 -23.36 13.83 11.01
N LEU A 104 -22.32 14.21 11.74
CA LEU A 104 -22.45 14.49 13.18
C LEU A 104 -23.39 15.67 13.48
N LYS A 105 -23.42 16.68 12.61
CA LYS A 105 -24.40 17.79 12.76
C LYS A 105 -25.83 17.28 12.69
N ASN A 106 -26.11 16.33 11.82
CA ASN A 106 -27.44 15.73 11.68
C ASN A 106 -27.77 14.80 12.85
N VAL A 107 -26.81 14.01 13.35
CA VAL A 107 -27.00 13.19 14.57
C VAL A 107 -27.31 14.08 15.77
N THR A 108 -26.57 15.19 15.94
CA THR A 108 -26.79 16.15 17.02
C THR A 108 -28.17 16.84 16.89
N ALA A 109 -28.65 17.03 15.66
CA ALA A 109 -29.99 17.56 15.39
C ALA A 109 -31.13 16.53 15.60
N GLY A 110 -30.81 15.28 15.97
CA GLY A 110 -31.77 14.24 16.33
C GLY A 110 -32.09 13.22 15.23
N ALA A 111 -31.36 13.23 14.11
CA ALA A 111 -31.50 12.20 13.08
C ALA A 111 -31.03 10.84 13.60
N ASN A 112 -31.71 9.76 13.18
CA ASN A 112 -31.34 8.40 13.54
C ASN A 112 -30.01 7.98 12.88
N PRO A 113 -28.94 7.73 13.65
CA PRO A 113 -27.63 7.40 13.08
C PRO A 113 -27.61 6.15 12.20
N MET A 114 -28.45 5.16 12.52
CA MET A 114 -28.54 3.91 11.75
C MET A 114 -29.17 4.13 10.38
N ASP A 115 -30.19 4.99 10.31
CA ASP A 115 -30.83 5.34 9.04
C ASP A 115 -29.95 6.29 8.21
N LEU A 116 -29.25 7.23 8.86
CA LEU A 116 -28.21 8.02 8.19
C LEU A 116 -27.18 7.11 7.53
N LYS A 117 -26.68 6.09 8.26
CA LYS A 117 -25.71 5.13 7.72
C LYS A 117 -26.27 4.37 6.52
N ARG A 118 -27.52 3.90 6.57
CA ARG A 118 -28.17 3.23 5.42
C ARG A 118 -28.24 4.14 4.19
N GLY A 119 -28.59 5.42 4.40
CA GLY A 119 -28.59 6.43 3.34
C GLY A 119 -27.21 6.68 2.75
N ILE A 120 -26.17 6.76 3.60
CA ILE A 120 -24.78 6.86 3.21
C ILE A 120 -24.36 5.66 2.34
N ASP A 121 -24.65 4.43 2.81
CA ASP A 121 -24.30 3.21 2.09
C ASP A 121 -24.96 3.15 0.69
N LYS A 122 -26.25 3.52 0.59
CA LYS A 122 -26.99 3.60 -0.68
C LYS A 122 -26.37 4.63 -1.64
N ALA A 123 -26.01 5.81 -1.13
CA ALA A 123 -25.40 6.88 -1.93
C ALA A 123 -24.01 6.49 -2.42
N VAL A 124 -23.17 5.90 -1.57
CA VAL A 124 -21.82 5.43 -1.93
C VAL A 124 -21.89 4.40 -3.05
N ALA A 125 -22.79 3.41 -2.95
CA ALA A 125 -22.98 2.41 -4.00
C ALA A 125 -23.31 3.08 -5.36
N LYS A 126 -24.15 4.11 -5.35
CA LYS A 126 -24.54 4.84 -6.56
C LYS A 126 -23.40 5.70 -7.12
N VAL A 127 -22.62 6.35 -6.26
CA VAL A 127 -21.42 7.10 -6.67
C VAL A 127 -20.38 6.16 -7.27
N VAL A 128 -20.15 5.00 -6.66
CA VAL A 128 -19.22 3.97 -7.17
C VAL A 128 -19.64 3.48 -8.57
N GLU A 129 -20.94 3.24 -8.78
CA GLU A 129 -21.48 2.91 -10.11
C GLU A 129 -21.16 4.02 -11.13
N SER A 130 -21.37 5.28 -10.73
CA SER A 130 -21.07 6.44 -11.57
C SER A 130 -19.58 6.54 -11.89
N ILE A 131 -18.68 6.35 -10.91
CA ILE A 131 -17.22 6.35 -11.13
C ILE A 131 -16.83 5.28 -12.15
N LYS A 132 -17.34 4.06 -11.98
CA LYS A 132 -17.08 2.95 -12.91
C LYS A 132 -17.57 3.26 -14.34
N SER A 133 -18.71 3.94 -14.47
CA SER A 133 -19.26 4.33 -15.79
C SER A 133 -18.47 5.45 -16.47
N GLN A 134 -17.76 6.29 -15.70
CA GLN A 134 -16.89 7.35 -16.22
C GLN A 134 -15.49 6.81 -16.59
N ALA A 135 -15.13 5.61 -16.13
CA ALA A 135 -13.79 5.07 -16.30
C ALA A 135 -13.49 4.71 -17.76
N GLU A 136 -12.38 5.22 -18.27
CA GLU A 136 -11.82 4.89 -19.57
C GLU A 136 -10.67 3.90 -19.41
N LYS A 137 -10.70 2.78 -20.12
CA LYS A 137 -9.63 1.78 -20.06
C LYS A 137 -8.32 2.35 -20.60
N VAL A 138 -7.25 2.13 -19.90
CA VAL A 138 -5.90 2.53 -20.31
C VAL A 138 -5.43 1.72 -21.53
N GLY A 139 -5.76 0.44 -21.57
CA GLY A 139 -5.35 -0.45 -22.66
C GLY A 139 -3.82 -0.46 -22.85
N ASP A 140 -3.33 -0.46 -24.10
CA ASP A 140 -1.90 -0.41 -24.45
C ASP A 140 -1.39 1.03 -24.63
N ASN A 141 -2.09 2.02 -24.09
CA ASN A 141 -1.72 3.42 -24.25
C ASN A 141 -0.75 3.87 -23.15
N TYR A 142 0.55 3.80 -23.46
CA TYR A 142 1.61 4.22 -22.54
C TYR A 142 1.64 5.72 -22.26
N ASP A 143 1.03 6.55 -23.12
CA ASP A 143 0.91 8.00 -22.86
C ASP A 143 -0.07 8.25 -21.71
N LYS A 144 -1.15 7.47 -21.61
CA LYS A 144 -2.06 7.52 -20.46
C LYS A 144 -1.37 7.04 -19.18
N ILE A 145 -0.54 6.00 -19.27
CA ILE A 145 0.29 5.51 -18.17
C ILE A 145 1.22 6.63 -17.67
N GLU A 146 1.91 7.32 -18.59
CA GLU A 146 2.78 8.45 -18.28
C GLU A 146 2.02 9.59 -17.61
N GLN A 147 0.81 9.91 -18.08
CA GLN A 147 -0.04 10.95 -17.48
C GLN A 147 -0.42 10.60 -16.03
N VAL A 148 -0.92 9.39 -15.78
CA VAL A 148 -1.26 8.92 -14.42
C VAL A 148 -0.04 8.99 -13.50
N ALA A 149 1.08 8.41 -13.93
CA ALA A 149 2.31 8.40 -13.15
C ALA A 149 2.83 9.82 -12.88
N THR A 150 2.73 10.73 -13.85
CA THR A 150 3.10 12.14 -13.69
C THR A 150 2.26 12.81 -12.62
N VAL A 151 0.93 12.67 -12.67
CA VAL A 151 0.01 13.31 -11.71
C VAL A 151 0.26 12.77 -10.30
N SER A 152 0.35 11.47 -10.13
CA SER A 152 0.60 10.83 -8.83
C SER A 152 1.99 11.17 -8.27
N ALA A 153 3.00 11.34 -9.14
CA ALA A 153 4.33 11.84 -8.76
C ALA A 153 4.38 13.36 -8.49
N ASN A 154 3.31 13.98 -8.04
CA ASN A 154 3.21 15.43 -7.82
C ASN A 154 3.51 16.29 -9.08
N ASN A 155 3.05 15.84 -10.23
CA ASN A 155 3.27 16.46 -11.55
C ASN A 155 4.75 16.49 -11.98
N ASP A 156 5.51 15.46 -11.63
CA ASP A 156 6.87 15.25 -12.10
C ASP A 156 6.89 14.42 -13.39
N PRO A 157 7.09 15.05 -14.58
CA PRO A 157 7.07 14.33 -15.85
C PRO A 157 8.28 13.42 -16.04
N VAL A 158 9.36 13.61 -15.29
CA VAL A 158 10.54 12.76 -15.36
C VAL A 158 10.20 11.40 -14.74
N ILE A 159 9.57 11.39 -13.59
CA ILE A 159 9.11 10.16 -12.92
C ILE A 159 8.03 9.48 -13.78
N GLY A 160 7.06 10.26 -14.31
CA GLY A 160 6.01 9.72 -15.17
C GLY A 160 6.56 8.95 -16.36
N LYS A 161 7.51 9.57 -17.08
CA LYS A 161 8.17 8.95 -18.22
C LYS A 161 8.98 7.70 -17.84
N LEU A 162 9.72 7.75 -16.72
CA LEU A 162 10.49 6.62 -16.23
C LEU A 162 9.61 5.39 -15.96
N ILE A 163 8.45 5.58 -15.34
CA ILE A 163 7.49 4.49 -15.07
C ILE A 163 6.91 3.94 -16.37
N ALA A 164 6.49 4.81 -17.31
CA ALA A 164 5.98 4.36 -18.60
C ALA A 164 7.04 3.59 -19.40
N ASP A 165 8.29 4.04 -19.38
CA ASP A 165 9.41 3.35 -20.03
C ASP A 165 9.74 2.02 -19.35
N ALA A 166 9.65 1.94 -18.02
CA ALA A 166 9.80 0.69 -17.28
C ALA A 166 8.72 -0.33 -17.70
N MET A 167 7.46 0.11 -17.75
CA MET A 167 6.35 -0.74 -18.17
C MET A 167 6.44 -1.19 -19.62
N ARG A 168 6.98 -0.36 -20.54
CA ARG A 168 7.25 -0.79 -21.91
C ARG A 168 8.27 -1.94 -21.97
N LYS A 169 9.26 -1.93 -21.08
CA LYS A 169 10.33 -2.94 -21.07
C LYS A 169 9.87 -4.30 -20.53
N VAL A 170 9.01 -4.31 -19.51
CA VAL A 170 8.58 -5.54 -18.84
C VAL A 170 7.13 -5.91 -19.10
N SER A 171 6.43 -5.17 -19.94
CA SER A 171 4.98 -5.26 -20.18
C SER A 171 4.13 -4.80 -18.98
N LYS A 172 2.81 -4.74 -19.16
CA LYS A 172 1.87 -4.23 -18.13
C LYS A 172 1.79 -5.12 -16.88
N ASP A 173 1.94 -6.42 -17.09
CA ASP A 173 1.92 -7.43 -16.02
C ASP A 173 3.33 -7.67 -15.45
N GLY A 174 4.32 -6.92 -15.94
CA GLY A 174 5.71 -7.01 -15.52
C GLY A 174 5.95 -6.44 -14.14
N VAL A 175 6.95 -6.95 -13.47
CA VAL A 175 7.33 -6.52 -12.13
C VAL A 175 8.26 -5.31 -12.22
N ILE A 176 7.93 -4.26 -11.45
CA ILE A 176 8.78 -3.08 -11.28
C ILE A 176 9.08 -2.96 -9.80
N THR A 177 10.36 -2.84 -9.46
CA THR A 177 10.84 -2.58 -8.10
C THR A 177 11.60 -1.26 -8.05
N ILE A 178 11.73 -0.70 -6.86
CA ILE A 178 12.39 0.59 -6.62
C ILE A 178 13.59 0.34 -5.71
N GLU A 179 14.76 0.77 -6.17
CA GLU A 179 16.02 0.66 -5.45
C GLU A 179 16.71 2.02 -5.35
N GLU A 180 17.60 2.14 -4.39
CA GLU A 180 18.43 3.34 -4.24
C GLU A 180 19.60 3.29 -5.22
N ALA A 181 19.77 4.37 -5.98
CA ALA A 181 20.95 4.52 -6.84
C ALA A 181 22.19 4.85 -6.00
N LYS A 182 23.36 4.44 -6.48
CA LYS A 182 24.65 4.85 -5.87
C LYS A 182 25.03 6.30 -6.17
N GLY A 183 24.31 6.96 -7.10
CA GLY A 183 24.56 8.32 -7.56
C GLY A 183 23.31 9.19 -7.50
N THR A 184 23.40 10.39 -8.09
CA THR A 184 22.31 11.38 -8.11
C THR A 184 21.25 11.13 -9.19
N ASP A 185 21.62 10.34 -10.22
CA ASP A 185 20.77 10.13 -11.38
C ASP A 185 19.79 8.98 -11.14
N THR A 186 18.53 9.19 -11.54
CA THR A 186 17.51 8.14 -11.53
C THR A 186 17.54 7.40 -12.87
N THR A 187 17.67 6.08 -12.82
CA THR A 187 17.84 5.22 -14.01
C THR A 187 16.94 3.99 -13.96
N ILE A 188 16.78 3.32 -15.12
CA ILE A 188 16.00 2.08 -15.23
C ILE A 188 16.94 0.97 -15.70
N GLY A 189 17.02 -0.12 -14.93
CA GLY A 189 17.62 -1.39 -15.32
C GLY A 189 16.53 -2.45 -15.55
N VAL A 190 16.82 -3.45 -16.37
CA VAL A 190 16.05 -4.69 -16.43
C VAL A 190 16.97 -5.83 -16.07
N VAL A 191 16.56 -6.62 -15.09
CA VAL A 191 17.35 -7.74 -14.56
C VAL A 191 16.55 -9.03 -14.61
N GLU A 192 17.26 -10.16 -14.56
CA GLU A 192 16.61 -11.47 -14.42
C GLU A 192 15.87 -11.51 -13.08
N GLY A 193 14.62 -11.93 -13.08
CA GLY A 193 13.82 -11.97 -11.86
C GLY A 193 12.39 -12.39 -12.12
N MET A 194 11.65 -12.63 -11.05
CA MET A 194 10.23 -12.95 -11.14
C MET A 194 9.49 -12.61 -9.84
N GLN A 195 8.18 -12.46 -9.96
CA GLN A 195 7.27 -12.36 -8.81
C GLN A 195 6.25 -13.50 -8.84
N PHE A 196 5.90 -14.00 -7.67
CA PHE A 196 4.81 -14.95 -7.50
C PHE A 196 3.93 -14.59 -6.29
N ASP A 197 2.66 -15.00 -6.38
CA ASP A 197 1.56 -14.68 -5.47
C ASP A 197 1.57 -15.54 -4.20
N ARG A 198 2.64 -15.47 -3.43
CA ARG A 198 2.77 -16.04 -2.07
C ARG A 198 3.62 -15.11 -1.23
N GLY A 199 3.07 -14.70 -0.10
CA GLY A 199 3.77 -13.88 0.87
C GLY A 199 4.32 -14.68 2.06
N TYR A 200 4.82 -13.95 3.06
CA TYR A 200 5.39 -14.57 4.25
C TYR A 200 4.35 -15.34 5.07
N LEU A 201 4.79 -16.46 5.66
CA LEU A 201 3.94 -17.30 6.52
C LEU A 201 3.66 -16.66 7.89
N SER A 202 4.44 -15.69 8.29
CA SER A 202 4.28 -15.00 9.58
C SER A 202 4.73 -13.54 9.45
N ALA A 203 3.92 -12.61 9.97
CA ALA A 203 4.29 -11.20 10.04
C ALA A 203 5.54 -10.95 10.91
N TYR A 204 5.90 -11.89 11.77
CA TYR A 204 7.15 -11.79 12.54
C TYR A 204 8.41 -11.92 11.68
N PHE A 205 8.32 -12.27 10.40
CA PHE A 205 9.44 -12.24 9.46
C PHE A 205 9.71 -10.85 8.87
N VAL A 206 8.82 -9.90 9.05
CA VAL A 206 8.93 -8.54 8.53
C VAL A 206 10.20 -7.85 9.03
N THR A 207 10.96 -7.24 8.12
CA THR A 207 12.17 -6.46 8.39
C THR A 207 11.91 -4.97 8.26
N ASP A 208 11.04 -4.57 7.33
CA ASP A 208 10.56 -3.21 7.14
C ASP A 208 9.11 -3.11 7.66
N THR A 209 8.97 -2.58 8.86
CA THR A 209 7.66 -2.45 9.52
C THR A 209 6.80 -1.33 8.96
N GLU A 210 7.37 -0.37 8.24
CA GLU A 210 6.62 0.72 7.60
C GLU A 210 5.84 0.17 6.39
N LYS A 211 6.50 -0.66 5.57
CA LYS A 211 5.91 -1.31 4.39
C LYS A 211 5.33 -2.70 4.66
N MET A 212 5.51 -3.23 5.86
CA MET A 212 5.14 -4.61 6.22
C MET A 212 5.77 -5.64 5.27
N GLU A 213 7.04 -5.45 4.95
CA GLU A 213 7.81 -6.30 4.03
C GLU A 213 9.00 -6.97 4.71
N CYS A 214 9.34 -8.17 4.25
CA CYS A 214 10.59 -8.82 4.57
C CYS A 214 11.55 -8.63 3.40
N VAL A 215 12.60 -7.84 3.62
CA VAL A 215 13.64 -7.55 2.62
C VAL A 215 14.90 -8.32 2.98
N MET A 216 15.47 -9.04 2.00
CA MET A 216 16.68 -9.83 2.16
C MET A 216 17.68 -9.51 1.05
N GLU A 217 18.87 -9.10 1.44
CA GLU A 217 20.00 -8.86 0.53
C GLU A 217 20.85 -10.12 0.39
N HIS A 218 21.15 -10.53 -0.83
CA HIS A 218 21.95 -11.69 -1.18
C HIS A 218 21.57 -12.99 -0.44
N PRO A 219 20.26 -13.36 -0.36
CA PRO A 219 19.84 -14.52 0.39
C PRO A 219 20.26 -15.83 -0.27
N TYR A 220 20.37 -16.89 0.55
CA TYR A 220 20.20 -18.24 0.07
C TYR A 220 18.71 -18.54 -0.12
N ILE A 221 18.37 -19.38 -1.11
CA ILE A 221 16.99 -19.77 -1.42
C ILE A 221 16.89 -21.30 -1.38
N LEU A 222 16.21 -21.83 -0.38
CA LEU A 222 15.85 -23.24 -0.33
C LEU A 222 14.53 -23.45 -1.05
N ILE A 223 14.50 -24.40 -1.98
CA ILE A 223 13.33 -24.77 -2.75
C ILE A 223 12.99 -26.23 -2.46
N TYR A 224 11.86 -26.45 -1.77
CA TYR A 224 11.43 -27.78 -1.34
C TYR A 224 10.00 -28.07 -1.78
N ASP A 225 9.76 -29.24 -2.38
CA ASP A 225 8.47 -29.60 -2.98
C ASP A 225 7.43 -30.13 -1.98
N LYS A 226 7.83 -30.38 -0.73
CA LYS A 226 6.98 -30.90 0.34
C LYS A 226 6.86 -29.94 1.51
N LYS A 227 6.10 -30.37 2.51
CA LYS A 227 5.90 -29.67 3.76
C LYS A 227 7.09 -29.89 4.71
N ILE A 228 7.53 -28.82 5.37
CA ILE A 228 8.54 -28.89 6.43
C ILE A 228 7.82 -29.04 7.78
N SER A 229 7.87 -30.23 8.36
CA SER A 229 7.21 -30.53 9.65
C SER A 229 8.22 -30.67 10.79
N ASN A 230 9.43 -31.16 10.51
CA ASN A 230 10.47 -31.42 11.50
C ASN A 230 11.70 -30.57 11.23
N LEU A 231 12.08 -29.75 12.20
CA LEU A 231 13.28 -28.91 12.10
C LEU A 231 14.59 -29.72 12.04
N LYS A 232 14.62 -30.94 12.56
CA LYS A 232 15.83 -31.77 12.51
C LYS A 232 16.26 -32.07 11.08
N ASP A 233 15.29 -32.29 10.18
CA ASP A 233 15.55 -32.60 8.78
C ASP A 233 16.08 -31.36 8.02
N PHE A 234 15.89 -30.16 8.58
CA PHE A 234 16.29 -28.87 8.05
C PHE A 234 17.61 -28.33 8.65
N LEU A 235 18.10 -28.91 9.76
CA LEU A 235 19.34 -28.45 10.43
C LEU A 235 20.56 -28.43 9.49
N PRO A 236 20.78 -29.40 8.59
CA PRO A 236 21.94 -29.41 7.69
C PRO A 236 22.05 -28.16 6.80
N ILE A 237 20.92 -27.46 6.57
CA ILE A 237 20.90 -26.20 5.81
C ILE A 237 20.95 -25.00 6.76
N LEU A 238 20.21 -25.04 7.87
CA LEU A 238 20.13 -23.94 8.82
C LEU A 238 21.50 -23.58 9.43
N GLU A 239 22.25 -24.58 9.88
CA GLU A 239 23.54 -24.37 10.55
C GLU A 239 24.56 -23.66 9.63
N PRO A 240 24.82 -24.14 8.39
CA PRO A 240 25.71 -23.45 7.49
C PRO A 240 25.21 -22.06 7.04
N ALA A 241 23.89 -21.88 6.88
CA ALA A 241 23.30 -20.57 6.55
C ALA A 241 23.55 -19.56 7.68
N VAL A 242 23.37 -19.97 8.94
CA VAL A 242 23.69 -19.14 10.11
C VAL A 242 25.18 -18.79 10.16
N GLN A 243 26.06 -19.78 9.96
CA GLN A 243 27.51 -19.56 9.98
C GLN A 243 27.98 -18.61 8.88
N SER A 244 27.32 -18.63 7.72
CA SER A 244 27.64 -17.69 6.61
C SER A 244 27.18 -16.26 6.89
N GLY A 245 26.26 -16.04 7.83
CA GLY A 245 25.63 -14.74 8.10
C GLY A 245 24.67 -14.24 7.04
N ARG A 246 24.47 -15.01 5.94
CA ARG A 246 23.54 -14.67 4.86
C ARG A 246 22.11 -14.99 5.25
N PRO A 247 21.12 -14.19 4.80
CA PRO A 247 19.71 -14.51 4.98
C PRO A 247 19.32 -15.81 4.24
N LEU A 248 18.30 -16.48 4.73
CA LEU A 248 17.73 -17.68 4.10
C LEU A 248 16.24 -17.48 3.79
N LEU A 249 15.88 -17.57 2.52
CA LEU A 249 14.50 -17.71 2.09
C LEU A 249 14.16 -19.19 1.95
N VAL A 250 13.07 -19.62 2.58
CA VAL A 250 12.53 -20.98 2.45
C VAL A 250 11.27 -20.94 1.61
N ILE A 251 11.28 -21.64 0.48
CA ILE A 251 10.11 -21.84 -0.37
C ILE A 251 9.74 -23.31 -0.28
N ALA A 252 8.64 -23.63 0.41
CA ALA A 252 8.17 -25.00 0.62
C ALA A 252 6.67 -25.11 0.36
N GLU A 253 6.15 -26.35 0.20
CA GLU A 253 4.70 -26.54 0.10
C GLU A 253 3.97 -25.91 1.27
N ASP A 254 4.47 -26.15 2.48
CA ASP A 254 4.03 -25.51 3.73
C ASP A 254 5.12 -25.65 4.79
N VAL A 255 4.99 -24.92 5.89
CA VAL A 255 5.81 -25.09 7.09
C VAL A 255 4.87 -25.27 8.27
N ASP A 256 4.96 -26.41 8.96
CA ASP A 256 4.09 -26.73 10.09
C ASP A 256 4.25 -25.75 11.24
N SER A 257 3.19 -25.61 12.04
CA SER A 257 3.13 -24.65 13.15
C SER A 257 4.29 -24.77 14.12
N GLU A 258 4.78 -25.99 14.42
CA GLU A 258 5.91 -26.23 15.32
C GLU A 258 7.23 -25.75 14.70
N ALA A 259 7.49 -26.14 13.44
CA ALA A 259 8.65 -25.69 12.68
C ALA A 259 8.63 -24.17 12.49
N LEU A 260 7.49 -23.62 12.09
CA LEU A 260 7.31 -22.18 11.89
C LEU A 260 7.55 -21.39 13.19
N THR A 261 6.98 -21.84 14.30
CA THR A 261 7.16 -21.21 15.61
C THR A 261 8.64 -21.15 15.99
N THR A 262 9.38 -22.24 15.77
CA THR A 262 10.81 -22.26 16.08
C THR A 262 11.62 -21.34 15.19
N LEU A 263 11.31 -21.26 13.88
CA LEU A 263 11.94 -20.28 12.97
C LEU A 263 11.69 -18.85 13.42
N VAL A 264 10.44 -18.52 13.76
CA VAL A 264 10.03 -17.19 14.26
C VAL A 264 10.76 -16.84 15.55
N VAL A 265 10.79 -17.73 16.53
CA VAL A 265 11.46 -17.48 17.83
C VAL A 265 12.96 -17.22 17.64
N ASN A 266 13.65 -18.02 16.83
CA ASN A 266 15.09 -17.83 16.56
C ASN A 266 15.36 -16.54 15.77
N ARG A 267 14.46 -16.16 14.86
CA ARG A 267 14.54 -14.86 14.17
C ARG A 267 14.37 -13.70 15.15
N LEU A 268 13.37 -13.74 16.03
CA LEU A 268 13.14 -12.68 17.03
C LEU A 268 14.31 -12.55 18.02
N ARG A 269 15.01 -13.65 18.30
CA ARG A 269 16.24 -13.64 19.10
C ARG A 269 17.47 -13.13 18.34
N GLY A 270 17.33 -12.78 17.05
CA GLY A 270 18.44 -12.32 16.22
C GLY A 270 19.43 -13.41 15.79
N GLN A 271 19.13 -14.68 16.04
CA GLN A 271 20.00 -15.82 15.71
C GLN A 271 19.87 -16.24 14.25
N LEU A 272 18.70 -16.04 13.64
CA LEU A 272 18.41 -16.37 12.25
C LEU A 272 17.94 -15.15 11.46
N LYS A 273 18.48 -14.97 10.27
CA LYS A 273 17.92 -14.07 9.24
C LYS A 273 17.15 -14.94 8.25
N ILE A 274 15.87 -15.19 8.51
CA ILE A 274 15.07 -16.15 7.74
C ILE A 274 13.68 -15.61 7.44
N CYS A 275 13.13 -16.01 6.30
CA CYS A 275 11.72 -15.90 5.97
C CYS A 275 11.25 -17.21 5.30
N ALA A 276 10.03 -17.61 5.57
CA ALA A 276 9.39 -18.75 4.94
C ALA A 276 8.13 -18.34 4.19
N VAL A 277 7.98 -18.86 2.99
CA VAL A 277 6.84 -18.63 2.09
C VAL A 277 6.31 -19.96 1.55
N LYS A 278 5.03 -19.99 1.19
CA LYS A 278 4.47 -21.16 0.48
C LYS A 278 4.91 -21.17 -0.98
N ALA A 279 5.14 -22.37 -1.50
CA ALA A 279 5.37 -22.58 -2.91
C ALA A 279 4.14 -22.13 -3.75
N PRO A 280 4.34 -21.45 -4.89
CA PRO A 280 3.25 -21.02 -5.75
C PRO A 280 2.60 -22.19 -6.50
N GLY A 281 1.28 -22.11 -6.72
CA GLY A 281 0.51 -23.13 -7.44
C GLY A 281 0.19 -24.38 -6.60
N PHE A 282 -0.37 -25.38 -7.27
CA PHE A 282 -0.80 -26.66 -6.68
C PHE A 282 -0.45 -27.81 -7.64
N GLY A 283 -0.21 -29.02 -7.09
CA GLY A 283 0.03 -30.22 -7.88
C GLY A 283 1.23 -30.08 -8.83
N ASP A 284 1.09 -30.54 -10.08
CA ASP A 284 2.15 -30.49 -11.08
C ASP A 284 2.54 -29.06 -11.48
N ARG A 285 1.60 -28.11 -11.40
CA ARG A 285 1.90 -26.70 -11.63
C ARG A 285 2.85 -26.13 -10.57
N ARG A 286 2.67 -26.51 -9.29
CA ARG A 286 3.59 -26.12 -8.23
C ARG A 286 5.00 -26.65 -8.52
N LYS A 287 5.14 -27.92 -8.90
CA LYS A 287 6.44 -28.51 -9.28
C LYS A 287 7.09 -27.74 -10.43
N ALA A 288 6.32 -27.43 -11.45
CA ALA A 288 6.82 -26.67 -12.61
C ALA A 288 7.27 -25.25 -12.23
N MET A 289 6.53 -24.56 -11.34
CA MET A 289 6.91 -23.22 -10.87
C MET A 289 8.13 -23.27 -9.95
N LEU A 290 8.27 -24.30 -9.11
CA LEU A 290 9.49 -24.48 -8.30
C LEU A 290 10.72 -24.69 -9.18
N GLU A 291 10.60 -25.45 -10.30
CA GLU A 291 11.67 -25.59 -11.28
C GLU A 291 12.02 -24.25 -11.94
N ASP A 292 11.02 -23.45 -12.30
CA ASP A 292 11.24 -22.12 -12.88
C ASP A 292 12.03 -21.22 -11.91
N ILE A 293 11.69 -21.26 -10.61
CA ILE A 293 12.41 -20.53 -9.55
C ILE A 293 13.85 -21.10 -9.40
N ALA A 294 14.03 -22.42 -9.44
CA ALA A 294 15.33 -23.05 -9.31
C ALA A 294 16.26 -22.64 -10.46
N VAL A 295 15.77 -22.69 -11.69
CA VAL A 295 16.55 -22.26 -12.88
C VAL A 295 16.90 -20.78 -12.79
N LEU A 296 15.95 -19.93 -12.36
CA LEU A 296 16.18 -18.48 -12.19
C LEU A 296 17.25 -18.17 -11.16
N THR A 297 17.26 -18.91 -10.04
CA THR A 297 18.14 -18.62 -8.89
C THR A 297 19.42 -19.45 -8.86
N GLY A 298 19.58 -20.37 -9.82
CA GLY A 298 20.71 -21.29 -9.87
C GLY A 298 20.69 -22.37 -8.80
N GLY A 299 19.55 -22.60 -8.16
CA GLY A 299 19.37 -23.63 -7.15
C GLY A 299 18.81 -24.95 -7.72
N VAL A 300 18.51 -25.87 -6.83
CA VAL A 300 17.92 -27.16 -7.13
C VAL A 300 16.64 -27.36 -6.33
N VAL A 301 15.59 -27.86 -6.95
CA VAL A 301 14.37 -28.29 -6.23
C VAL A 301 14.69 -29.57 -5.46
N ILE A 302 14.67 -29.50 -4.14
CA ILE A 302 14.79 -30.66 -3.27
C ILE A 302 13.48 -31.45 -3.34
N SER A 303 13.52 -32.62 -3.93
CA SER A 303 12.36 -33.49 -4.17
C SER A 303 12.74 -34.96 -4.03
N GLU A 304 11.94 -35.72 -3.31
CA GLU A 304 12.14 -37.17 -3.20
C GLU A 304 11.93 -37.88 -4.56
N GLU A 305 11.11 -37.34 -5.45
CA GLU A 305 10.94 -37.85 -6.80
C GLU A 305 12.25 -37.78 -7.60
N LYS A 306 13.11 -36.80 -7.27
CA LYS A 306 14.46 -36.67 -7.84
C LYS A 306 15.54 -37.40 -7.01
N GLY A 307 15.13 -38.13 -5.99
CA GLY A 307 16.06 -38.82 -5.08
C GLY A 307 16.76 -37.90 -4.07
N LEU A 308 16.30 -36.66 -3.92
CA LEU A 308 16.87 -35.65 -3.03
C LEU A 308 16.02 -35.55 -1.76
N LYS A 309 16.64 -35.72 -0.59
CA LYS A 309 16.00 -35.55 0.70
C LYS A 309 16.48 -34.28 1.38
N LEU A 310 15.61 -33.63 2.17
CA LEU A 310 15.94 -32.41 2.89
C LEU A 310 17.12 -32.59 3.85
N GLU A 311 17.21 -33.74 4.50
CA GLU A 311 18.29 -34.12 5.42
C GLU A 311 19.67 -34.22 4.76
N GLN A 312 19.70 -34.38 3.44
CA GLN A 312 20.92 -34.51 2.62
C GLN A 312 21.23 -33.27 1.81
N ALA A 313 20.40 -32.24 1.95
CA ALA A 313 20.58 -30.99 1.20
C ALA A 313 21.80 -30.23 1.71
N THR A 314 22.54 -29.65 0.79
CA THR A 314 23.75 -28.86 1.05
C THR A 314 23.58 -27.43 0.59
N ILE A 315 24.47 -26.55 1.03
CA ILE A 315 24.43 -25.12 0.66
C ILE A 315 24.61 -24.89 -0.85
N GLU A 316 25.32 -25.77 -1.52
CA GLU A 316 25.53 -25.70 -2.97
C GLU A 316 24.25 -25.98 -3.78
N MET A 317 23.26 -26.62 -3.17
CA MET A 317 21.96 -26.88 -3.80
C MET A 317 21.01 -25.69 -3.68
N LEU A 318 21.36 -24.70 -2.84
CA LEU A 318 20.53 -23.51 -2.64
C LEU A 318 20.68 -22.54 -3.80
N GLY A 319 19.56 -21.95 -4.20
CA GLY A 319 19.58 -20.80 -5.11
C GLY A 319 20.06 -19.55 -4.40
N SER A 320 20.32 -18.50 -5.18
CA SER A 320 20.62 -17.16 -4.68
C SER A 320 20.16 -16.07 -5.65
N CYS A 321 20.10 -14.84 -5.16
CA CYS A 321 19.79 -13.66 -5.96
C CYS A 321 20.37 -12.43 -5.27
N ASP A 322 20.28 -11.25 -5.89
CA ASP A 322 20.74 -10.03 -5.24
C ASP A 322 19.78 -9.59 -4.14
N LYS A 323 18.48 -9.65 -4.40
CA LYS A 323 17.48 -9.22 -3.44
C LYS A 323 16.17 -10.01 -3.52
N VAL A 324 15.54 -10.23 -2.38
CA VAL A 324 14.16 -10.70 -2.28
C VAL A 324 13.35 -9.74 -1.43
N THR A 325 12.19 -9.36 -1.94
CA THR A 325 11.19 -8.59 -1.21
C THR A 325 9.92 -9.44 -1.06
N ILE A 326 9.48 -9.65 0.18
CA ILE A 326 8.33 -10.49 0.49
C ILE A 326 7.31 -9.64 1.23
N SER A 327 6.16 -9.42 0.61
CA SER A 327 5.00 -8.79 1.23
C SER A 327 4.07 -9.83 1.86
N LYS A 328 2.91 -9.40 2.32
CA LYS A 328 1.87 -10.31 2.82
C LYS A 328 1.35 -11.29 1.74
N GLU A 329 1.38 -10.89 0.47
CA GLU A 329 0.75 -11.62 -0.63
C GLU A 329 1.73 -12.07 -1.70
N ASN A 330 2.86 -11.38 -1.86
CA ASN A 330 3.77 -11.59 -2.97
C ASN A 330 5.21 -11.81 -2.52
N THR A 331 5.96 -12.55 -3.32
CA THR A 331 7.41 -12.70 -3.22
C THR A 331 8.04 -12.28 -4.55
N THR A 332 8.94 -11.30 -4.50
CA THR A 332 9.68 -10.78 -5.67
C THR A 332 11.15 -11.13 -5.54
N ILE A 333 11.68 -11.84 -6.52
CA ILE A 333 13.10 -12.20 -6.66
C ILE A 333 13.71 -11.28 -7.71
N VAL A 334 14.77 -10.57 -7.35
CA VAL A 334 15.46 -9.61 -8.22
C VAL A 334 16.89 -10.10 -8.48
N ASN A 335 17.28 -10.13 -9.74
CA ASN A 335 18.58 -10.54 -10.23
C ASN A 335 19.00 -11.93 -9.70
N GLY A 336 18.25 -12.96 -10.12
CA GLY A 336 18.55 -14.36 -9.80
C GLY A 336 19.93 -14.77 -10.35
N ALA A 337 20.65 -15.59 -9.58
CA ALA A 337 22.00 -16.05 -9.92
C ALA A 337 22.05 -17.22 -10.91
N GLY A 338 20.89 -17.57 -11.52
CA GLY A 338 20.80 -18.65 -12.53
C GLY A 338 21.57 -18.33 -13.81
N ASN A 339 22.01 -19.39 -14.50
CA ASN A 339 22.69 -19.24 -15.78
C ASN A 339 21.66 -18.80 -16.85
N LYS A 340 21.98 -17.74 -17.58
CA LYS A 340 21.10 -17.18 -18.64
C LYS A 340 20.77 -18.19 -19.74
N GLU A 341 21.68 -19.10 -20.07
CA GLU A 341 21.46 -20.15 -21.05
C GLU A 341 20.38 -21.12 -20.56
N ASN A 342 20.45 -21.57 -19.30
CA ASN A 342 19.46 -22.45 -18.70
C ASN A 342 18.08 -21.77 -18.58
N ILE A 343 18.04 -20.49 -18.25
CA ILE A 343 16.80 -19.69 -18.22
C ILE A 343 16.19 -19.64 -19.63
N GLN A 344 17.00 -19.40 -20.67
CA GLN A 344 16.52 -19.36 -22.05
C GLN A 344 16.03 -20.73 -22.53
N GLU A 345 16.72 -21.80 -22.17
CA GLU A 345 16.27 -23.17 -22.46
C GLU A 345 14.92 -23.46 -21.78
N ARG A 346 14.75 -23.05 -20.52
CA ARG A 346 13.49 -23.20 -19.79
C ARG A 346 12.35 -22.42 -20.46
N ILE A 347 12.60 -21.20 -20.89
CA ILE A 347 11.65 -20.40 -21.69
C ILE A 347 11.24 -21.14 -22.97
N ASN A 348 12.20 -21.73 -23.69
CA ASN A 348 11.93 -22.46 -24.90
C ASN A 348 11.11 -23.74 -24.65
N GLN A 349 11.35 -24.44 -23.54
CA GLN A 349 10.54 -25.59 -23.11
C GLN A 349 9.07 -25.18 -22.87
N ILE A 350 8.83 -24.11 -22.09
CA ILE A 350 7.47 -23.60 -21.83
C ILE A 350 6.76 -23.20 -23.15
N LYS A 351 7.48 -22.57 -24.08
CA LYS A 351 6.93 -22.24 -25.42
C LYS A 351 6.56 -23.48 -26.23
N ALA A 352 7.36 -24.53 -26.15
CA ALA A 352 7.08 -25.81 -26.82
C ALA A 352 5.86 -26.51 -26.17
N GLU A 353 5.78 -26.57 -24.86
CA GLU A 353 4.62 -27.09 -24.13
C GLU A 353 3.34 -26.34 -24.50
N MET A 354 3.39 -25.01 -24.60
CA MET A 354 2.24 -24.18 -24.98
C MET A 354 1.77 -24.47 -26.42
N LYS A 355 2.69 -24.72 -27.37
CA LYS A 355 2.34 -25.10 -28.75
C LYS A 355 1.66 -26.46 -28.85
N ASN A 356 2.07 -27.39 -27.99
CA ASN A 356 1.59 -28.77 -28.00
C ASN A 356 0.32 -28.97 -27.16
N SER A 357 -0.02 -28.01 -26.28
CA SER A 357 -1.22 -28.07 -25.48
C SER A 357 -2.47 -27.89 -26.34
N THR A 358 -3.49 -28.71 -26.08
CA THR A 358 -4.83 -28.62 -26.70
C THR A 358 -5.85 -27.92 -25.82
N SER A 359 -5.53 -27.69 -24.54
CA SER A 359 -6.39 -27.03 -23.54
C SER A 359 -6.11 -25.53 -23.55
N ASP A 360 -7.13 -24.71 -23.75
CA ASP A 360 -7.00 -23.26 -23.70
C ASP A 360 -6.64 -22.77 -22.28
N TYR A 361 -7.16 -23.46 -21.26
CA TYR A 361 -6.79 -23.20 -19.86
C TYR A 361 -5.31 -23.46 -19.59
N ASP A 362 -4.78 -24.60 -20.09
CA ASP A 362 -3.35 -24.91 -19.90
C ASP A 362 -2.47 -23.93 -20.67
N LYS A 363 -2.88 -23.52 -21.88
CA LYS A 363 -2.18 -22.48 -22.65
C LYS A 363 -2.11 -21.16 -21.89
N GLU A 364 -3.22 -20.73 -21.29
CA GLU A 364 -3.27 -19.52 -20.47
C GLU A 364 -2.28 -19.61 -19.30
N LYS A 365 -2.25 -20.75 -18.61
CA LYS A 365 -1.35 -20.94 -17.46
C LYS A 365 0.12 -21.08 -17.86
N LEU A 366 0.41 -21.65 -18.99
CA LEU A 366 1.76 -21.67 -19.58
C LEU A 366 2.19 -20.26 -20.02
N GLN A 367 1.25 -19.46 -20.56
CA GLN A 367 1.50 -18.05 -20.89
C GLN A 367 1.83 -17.21 -19.65
N GLU A 368 1.11 -17.41 -18.55
CA GLU A 368 1.41 -16.75 -17.27
C GLU A 368 2.84 -17.10 -16.77
N ARG A 369 3.20 -18.39 -16.81
CA ARG A 369 4.55 -18.83 -16.41
C ARG A 369 5.63 -18.23 -17.31
N LEU A 370 5.39 -18.23 -18.63
CA LEU A 370 6.29 -17.64 -19.62
C LEU A 370 6.50 -16.15 -19.35
N ALA A 371 5.41 -15.40 -19.10
CA ALA A 371 5.49 -13.98 -18.81
C ALA A 371 6.30 -13.70 -17.55
N LYS A 372 6.10 -14.47 -16.49
CA LYS A 372 6.84 -14.34 -15.23
C LYS A 372 8.34 -14.62 -15.38
N LEU A 373 8.73 -15.63 -16.17
CA LEU A 373 10.14 -16.01 -16.32
C LEU A 373 10.86 -15.16 -17.38
N ALA A 374 10.19 -14.86 -18.50
CA ALA A 374 10.79 -14.14 -19.63
C ALA A 374 10.74 -12.62 -19.49
N GLY A 375 9.81 -12.08 -18.68
CA GLY A 375 9.60 -10.65 -18.52
C GLY A 375 10.69 -9.95 -17.70
N GLY A 376 11.38 -10.67 -16.82
CA GLY A 376 12.34 -10.10 -15.90
C GLY A 376 11.69 -9.15 -14.89
N VAL A 377 12.53 -8.38 -14.21
CA VAL A 377 12.13 -7.32 -13.28
C VAL A 377 12.74 -6.00 -13.73
N ALA A 378 11.91 -4.97 -13.92
CA ALA A 378 12.42 -3.61 -14.10
C ALA A 378 12.78 -3.03 -12.73
N VAL A 379 13.98 -2.49 -12.61
CA VAL A 379 14.46 -1.84 -11.38
C VAL A 379 14.60 -0.35 -11.65
N LEU A 380 13.83 0.44 -10.93
CA LEU A 380 13.95 1.89 -10.90
C LEU A 380 14.98 2.27 -9.83
N TYR A 381 16.18 2.64 -10.24
CA TYR A 381 17.23 3.14 -9.33
C TYR A 381 17.00 4.62 -9.12
N VAL A 382 16.52 4.99 -7.94
CA VAL A 382 16.23 6.38 -7.57
C VAL A 382 17.50 7.04 -7.04
N GLY A 383 17.93 8.14 -7.68
CA GLY A 383 19.08 8.93 -7.30
C GLY A 383 18.70 10.28 -6.71
N ALA A 384 19.44 10.74 -5.69
CA ALA A 384 19.29 12.06 -5.08
C ALA A 384 20.60 12.55 -4.45
N ALA A 385 20.65 13.86 -4.12
CA ALA A 385 21.84 14.47 -3.55
C ALA A 385 21.94 14.27 -2.02
N SER A 386 20.84 13.96 -1.35
CA SER A 386 20.79 13.72 0.09
C SER A 386 19.85 12.55 0.44
N GLU A 387 20.05 11.95 1.60
CA GLU A 387 19.20 10.85 2.10
C GLU A 387 17.74 11.28 2.26
N VAL A 388 17.49 12.50 2.72
CA VAL A 388 16.12 13.05 2.88
C VAL A 388 15.44 13.19 1.53
N GLU A 389 16.14 13.73 0.51
CA GLU A 389 15.62 13.85 -0.86
C GLU A 389 15.42 12.47 -1.50
N MET A 390 16.33 11.53 -1.25
CA MET A 390 16.23 10.15 -1.72
C MET A 390 14.95 9.49 -1.24
N LYS A 391 14.67 9.59 0.04
CA LYS A 391 13.49 8.99 0.66
C LYS A 391 12.20 9.61 0.12
N GLU A 392 12.13 10.95 0.05
CA GLU A 392 10.97 11.67 -0.52
C GLU A 392 10.71 11.27 -1.99
N LYS A 393 11.77 11.19 -2.79
CA LYS A 393 11.66 10.82 -4.20
C LYS A 393 11.25 9.37 -4.39
N LYS A 394 11.74 8.48 -3.53
CA LYS A 394 11.37 7.06 -3.53
C LYS A 394 9.88 6.88 -3.19
N ASP A 395 9.37 7.58 -2.18
CA ASP A 395 7.94 7.56 -1.81
C ASP A 395 7.08 8.03 -3.00
N ARG A 396 7.46 9.13 -3.67
CA ARG A 396 6.74 9.61 -4.87
C ARG A 396 6.73 8.63 -6.05
N VAL A 397 7.85 7.94 -6.27
CA VAL A 397 7.94 6.91 -7.33
C VAL A 397 7.07 5.70 -6.98
N ASP A 398 7.02 5.32 -5.70
CA ASP A 398 6.19 4.21 -5.21
C ASP A 398 4.69 4.51 -5.39
N ASP A 399 4.25 5.70 -4.97
CA ASP A 399 2.88 6.18 -5.16
C ASP A 399 2.49 6.19 -6.65
N ALA A 400 3.35 6.74 -7.50
CA ALA A 400 3.11 6.80 -8.94
C ALA A 400 3.03 5.41 -9.59
N LEU A 401 3.85 4.46 -9.13
CA LEU A 401 3.80 3.08 -9.61
C LEU A 401 2.49 2.39 -9.18
N CYS A 402 2.08 2.57 -7.92
CA CYS A 402 0.82 2.02 -7.40
C CYS A 402 -0.40 2.60 -8.13
N ALA A 403 -0.44 3.93 -8.32
CA ALA A 403 -1.50 4.60 -9.08
C ALA A 403 -1.57 4.10 -10.54
N THR A 404 -0.43 3.87 -11.16
CA THR A 404 -0.37 3.34 -12.53
C THR A 404 -0.93 1.93 -12.61
N ARG A 405 -0.61 1.05 -11.66
CA ARG A 405 -1.21 -0.30 -11.58
C ARG A 405 -2.72 -0.24 -11.39
N ALA A 406 -3.19 0.62 -10.47
CA ALA A 406 -4.62 0.84 -10.25
C ALA A 406 -5.35 1.35 -11.51
N ALA A 407 -4.70 2.20 -12.31
CA ALA A 407 -5.23 2.68 -13.59
C ALA A 407 -5.31 1.58 -14.66
N ILE A 408 -4.35 0.68 -14.69
CA ILE A 408 -4.38 -0.48 -15.61
C ILE A 408 -5.53 -1.42 -15.24
N GLU A 409 -5.79 -1.63 -13.95
CA GLU A 409 -6.83 -2.53 -13.47
C GLU A 409 -8.25 -2.02 -13.77
N GLU A 410 -8.58 -0.78 -13.39
CA GLU A 410 -9.95 -0.26 -13.47
C GLU A 410 -10.13 0.93 -14.43
N GLY A 411 -9.06 1.39 -15.08
CA GLY A 411 -9.11 2.54 -15.97
C GLY A 411 -8.85 3.86 -15.27
N ILE A 412 -9.01 4.95 -16.02
CA ILE A 412 -8.78 6.33 -15.59
C ILE A 412 -10.05 7.15 -15.69
N VAL A 413 -10.13 8.16 -14.84
CA VAL A 413 -11.22 9.14 -14.77
C VAL A 413 -10.65 10.56 -14.75
N PRO A 414 -11.45 11.61 -15.03
CA PRO A 414 -11.00 12.98 -14.85
C PRO A 414 -10.51 13.25 -13.43
N GLY A 415 -9.30 13.78 -13.29
CA GLY A 415 -8.66 14.01 -12.00
C GLY A 415 -9.15 15.27 -11.27
N GLY A 416 -8.40 15.64 -10.23
CA GLY A 416 -8.65 16.88 -9.50
C GLY A 416 -9.99 16.92 -8.75
N GLY A 417 -10.60 15.78 -8.46
CA GLY A 417 -11.90 15.69 -7.79
C GLY A 417 -13.11 15.88 -8.70
N VAL A 418 -12.92 16.09 -10.01
CA VAL A 418 -14.02 16.33 -10.98
C VAL A 418 -14.93 15.11 -11.09
N THR A 419 -14.39 13.92 -11.08
CA THR A 419 -15.16 12.66 -11.11
C THR A 419 -16.21 12.60 -10.00
N TYR A 420 -15.89 13.02 -8.78
CA TYR A 420 -16.85 13.11 -7.69
C TYR A 420 -17.94 14.16 -7.96
N ILE A 421 -17.56 15.32 -8.53
CA ILE A 421 -18.54 16.36 -8.88
C ILE A 421 -19.54 15.85 -9.93
N ARG A 422 -19.07 15.09 -10.93
CA ARG A 422 -19.97 14.47 -11.95
C ARG A 422 -20.84 13.37 -11.35
N ALA A 423 -20.35 12.68 -10.33
CA ALA A 423 -21.14 11.64 -9.64
C ALA A 423 -22.31 12.23 -8.80
N ILE A 424 -22.29 13.53 -8.51
CA ILE A 424 -23.41 14.19 -7.81
C ILE A 424 -24.72 14.05 -8.62
N ASP A 425 -24.65 14.12 -9.95
CA ASP A 425 -25.83 13.97 -10.81
C ASP A 425 -26.52 12.62 -10.64
N ALA A 426 -25.76 11.56 -10.32
CA ALA A 426 -26.32 10.24 -10.05
C ALA A 426 -27.12 10.16 -8.73
N LEU A 427 -26.92 11.13 -7.83
CA LEU A 427 -27.66 11.25 -6.56
C LEU A 427 -28.85 12.22 -6.67
N GLU A 428 -29.01 12.93 -7.79
CA GLU A 428 -30.13 13.88 -7.96
C GLU A 428 -31.47 13.13 -7.96
N GLY A 429 -32.38 13.58 -7.09
CA GLY A 429 -33.70 12.95 -6.93
C GLY A 429 -33.71 11.60 -6.20
N MET A 430 -32.55 11.10 -5.78
CA MET A 430 -32.47 9.87 -4.99
C MET A 430 -33.06 10.11 -3.60
N LYS A 431 -33.91 9.19 -3.14
CA LYS A 431 -34.56 9.23 -1.81
C LYS A 431 -34.31 7.91 -1.08
N GLY A 432 -34.18 8.01 0.23
CA GLY A 432 -34.20 6.86 1.12
C GLY A 432 -35.64 6.40 1.45
N ASP A 433 -35.71 5.33 2.21
CA ASP A 433 -36.99 4.77 2.65
C ASP A 433 -37.69 5.66 3.73
N ASN A 434 -36.90 6.56 4.34
CA ASN A 434 -37.36 7.58 5.30
C ASN A 434 -36.57 8.87 5.18
N ALA A 435 -36.90 9.88 5.99
CA ALA A 435 -36.26 11.19 5.98
C ALA A 435 -34.78 11.14 6.37
N ASP A 436 -34.42 10.31 7.35
CA ASP A 436 -33.03 10.20 7.84
C ASP A 436 -32.13 9.47 6.84
N GLU A 437 -32.64 8.45 6.14
CA GLU A 437 -31.91 7.85 5.02
C GLU A 437 -31.70 8.85 3.88
N THR A 438 -32.70 9.66 3.57
CA THR A 438 -32.56 10.74 2.57
C THR A 438 -31.50 11.75 3.00
N THR A 439 -31.46 12.09 4.29
CA THR A 439 -30.41 12.94 4.86
C THR A 439 -29.02 12.28 4.73
N GLY A 440 -28.93 10.96 4.91
CA GLY A 440 -27.70 10.19 4.68
C GLY A 440 -27.17 10.32 3.24
N ILE A 441 -28.07 10.32 2.25
CA ILE A 441 -27.74 10.57 0.83
C ILE A 441 -27.21 11.98 0.64
N GLU A 442 -27.85 13.00 1.22
CA GLU A 442 -27.41 14.40 1.13
C GLU A 442 -26.04 14.63 1.83
N ILE A 443 -25.72 13.86 2.88
CA ILE A 443 -24.38 13.88 3.51
C ILE A 443 -23.31 13.52 2.50
N ILE A 444 -23.48 12.43 1.74
CA ILE A 444 -22.51 12.01 0.72
C ILE A 444 -22.46 13.03 -0.41
N LYS A 445 -23.60 13.50 -0.89
CA LYS A 445 -23.66 14.52 -1.94
C LYS A 445 -22.86 15.77 -1.58
N ARG A 446 -22.88 16.18 -0.32
CA ARG A 446 -22.08 17.30 0.18
C ARG A 446 -20.60 16.93 0.37
N ALA A 447 -20.31 15.74 0.91
CA ALA A 447 -18.97 15.32 1.26
C ALA A 447 -18.07 15.10 0.02
N ILE A 448 -18.62 14.61 -1.08
CA ILE A 448 -17.83 14.34 -2.31
C ILE A 448 -17.38 15.61 -3.06
N GLU A 449 -17.82 16.79 -2.64
CA GLU A 449 -17.25 18.07 -3.11
C GLU A 449 -15.91 18.40 -2.42
N GLU A 450 -15.65 17.85 -1.24
CA GLU A 450 -14.52 18.28 -0.40
C GLU A 450 -13.13 17.99 -1.01
N PRO A 451 -12.87 16.90 -1.76
CA PRO A 451 -11.59 16.73 -2.43
C PRO A 451 -11.23 17.91 -3.36
N LEU A 452 -12.16 18.33 -4.24
CA LEU A 452 -11.91 19.50 -5.09
C LEU A 452 -11.77 20.78 -4.26
N ARG A 453 -12.61 20.98 -3.24
CA ARG A 453 -12.53 22.14 -2.34
C ARG A 453 -11.16 22.24 -1.67
N GLN A 454 -10.64 21.10 -1.18
CA GLN A 454 -9.34 21.06 -0.51
C GLN A 454 -8.19 21.34 -1.49
N ILE A 455 -8.22 20.75 -2.69
CA ILE A 455 -7.23 21.04 -3.74
C ILE A 455 -7.18 22.54 -4.05
N VAL A 456 -8.34 23.16 -4.17
CA VAL A 456 -8.49 24.60 -4.45
C VAL A 456 -8.01 25.45 -3.28
N ALA A 457 -8.35 25.08 -2.04
CA ALA A 457 -7.91 25.74 -0.83
C ALA A 457 -6.37 25.70 -0.69
N ASN A 458 -5.74 24.55 -0.97
CA ASN A 458 -4.29 24.40 -0.99
C ASN A 458 -3.63 25.25 -2.10
N ALA A 459 -4.39 25.58 -3.17
CA ALA A 459 -3.97 26.51 -4.21
C ALA A 459 -4.19 27.99 -3.84
N GLY A 460 -4.74 28.28 -2.66
CA GLY A 460 -5.00 29.64 -2.19
C GLY A 460 -6.23 30.30 -2.84
N LYS A 461 -7.19 29.52 -3.30
CA LYS A 461 -8.41 30.00 -3.98
C LYS A 461 -9.67 29.62 -3.19
N GLU A 462 -10.80 30.27 -3.55
CA GLU A 462 -12.10 30.01 -2.93
C GLU A 462 -12.77 28.77 -3.54
N GLY A 463 -12.88 27.71 -2.74
CA GLY A 463 -13.37 26.41 -3.18
C GLY A 463 -14.83 26.42 -3.63
N ALA A 464 -15.71 27.21 -2.98
CA ALA A 464 -17.13 27.22 -3.30
C ALA A 464 -17.41 27.71 -4.73
N VAL A 465 -16.72 28.79 -5.13
CA VAL A 465 -16.87 29.39 -6.47
C VAL A 465 -16.40 28.43 -7.55
N ILE A 466 -15.26 27.75 -7.32
CA ILE A 466 -14.68 26.84 -8.30
C ILE A 466 -15.53 25.58 -8.44
N VAL A 467 -15.98 24.99 -7.31
CA VAL A 467 -16.88 23.84 -7.34
C VAL A 467 -18.16 24.16 -8.11
N GLN A 468 -18.79 25.33 -7.86
CA GLN A 468 -19.98 25.73 -8.58
C GLN A 468 -19.73 25.80 -10.10
N LYS A 469 -18.63 26.43 -10.51
CA LYS A 469 -18.28 26.54 -11.93
C LYS A 469 -17.95 25.21 -12.59
N VAL A 470 -17.27 24.32 -11.87
CA VAL A 470 -17.01 22.94 -12.35
C VAL A 470 -18.33 22.16 -12.48
N ARG A 471 -19.25 22.31 -11.54
CA ARG A 471 -20.56 21.65 -11.56
C ARG A 471 -21.43 22.10 -12.74
N GLU A 472 -21.36 23.36 -13.14
CA GLU A 472 -22.07 23.89 -14.33
C GLU A 472 -21.48 23.33 -15.64
N GLY A 473 -20.23 22.87 -15.63
CA GLY A 473 -19.59 22.23 -16.76
C GLY A 473 -20.04 20.79 -16.97
N LYS A 474 -19.65 20.18 -18.09
CA LYS A 474 -20.01 18.81 -18.47
C LYS A 474 -18.75 18.00 -18.81
N GLY A 475 -18.89 16.66 -18.70
CA GLY A 475 -17.81 15.73 -19.02
C GLY A 475 -16.55 16.01 -18.21
N ASP A 476 -15.41 16.06 -18.87
CA ASP A 476 -14.08 16.23 -18.26
C ASP A 476 -13.71 17.68 -17.98
N PHE A 477 -14.64 18.63 -18.19
CA PHE A 477 -14.39 20.04 -17.85
C PHE A 477 -14.15 20.20 -16.35
N GLY A 478 -13.02 20.77 -15.99
CA GLY A 478 -12.64 20.96 -14.59
C GLY A 478 -11.67 22.09 -14.39
N TYR A 479 -11.20 22.27 -13.17
CA TYR A 479 -10.22 23.26 -12.78
C TYR A 479 -8.86 22.62 -12.57
N ASN A 480 -7.89 23.01 -13.40
CA ASN A 480 -6.49 22.61 -13.22
C ASN A 480 -5.82 23.55 -12.19
N ALA A 481 -5.69 23.07 -10.97
CA ALA A 481 -5.13 23.85 -9.86
C ALA A 481 -3.63 24.16 -10.03
N ARG A 482 -2.91 23.42 -10.89
CA ARG A 482 -1.50 23.69 -11.20
C ARG A 482 -1.35 24.97 -12.02
N THR A 483 -2.15 25.09 -13.09
CA THR A 483 -2.08 26.18 -14.09
C THR A 483 -3.05 27.31 -13.83
N ASP A 484 -4.00 27.14 -12.91
CA ASP A 484 -5.09 28.08 -12.60
C ASP A 484 -6.05 28.29 -13.78
N VAL A 485 -6.32 27.23 -14.56
CA VAL A 485 -7.14 27.27 -15.78
C VAL A 485 -8.30 26.28 -15.70
N TYR A 486 -9.44 26.67 -16.30
CA TYR A 486 -10.57 25.76 -16.54
C TYR A 486 -10.43 25.13 -17.92
N GLU A 487 -10.35 23.85 -18.00
CA GLU A 487 -10.10 23.10 -19.24
C GLU A 487 -10.65 21.68 -19.18
N ASN A 488 -10.53 20.93 -20.29
CA ASN A 488 -10.76 19.49 -20.28
C ASN A 488 -9.57 18.81 -19.59
N LEU A 489 -9.80 18.28 -18.39
CA LEU A 489 -8.74 17.71 -17.56
C LEU A 489 -8.16 16.44 -18.15
N HIS A 490 -8.98 15.63 -18.82
CA HIS A 490 -8.50 14.43 -19.49
C HIS A 490 -7.52 14.78 -20.63
N ALA A 491 -7.89 15.76 -21.48
CA ALA A 491 -7.01 16.26 -22.53
C ALA A 491 -5.74 16.94 -21.99
N ALA A 492 -5.84 17.58 -20.82
CA ALA A 492 -4.70 18.21 -20.14
C ALA A 492 -3.80 17.20 -19.40
N GLY A 493 -4.15 15.90 -19.41
CA GLY A 493 -3.41 14.85 -18.71
C GLY A 493 -3.61 14.82 -17.20
N VAL A 494 -4.62 15.54 -16.68
CA VAL A 494 -4.98 15.54 -15.26
C VAL A 494 -6.03 14.44 -15.04
N VAL A 495 -5.55 13.25 -14.75
CA VAL A 495 -6.37 12.03 -14.61
C VAL A 495 -6.03 11.29 -13.31
N ASP A 496 -7.04 10.63 -12.74
CA ASP A 496 -6.90 9.80 -11.56
C ASP A 496 -7.27 8.33 -11.89
N PRO A 497 -6.70 7.33 -11.22
CA PRO A 497 -7.16 5.95 -11.35
C PRO A 497 -8.57 5.79 -10.79
N ALA A 498 -9.46 5.15 -11.54
CA ALA A 498 -10.83 4.89 -11.10
C ALA A 498 -10.88 4.07 -9.80
N LYS A 499 -10.00 3.07 -9.66
CA LYS A 499 -9.85 2.25 -8.45
C LYS A 499 -9.52 3.10 -7.23
N VAL A 500 -8.54 4.00 -7.33
CA VAL A 500 -8.13 4.89 -6.24
C VAL A 500 -9.30 5.78 -5.80
N THR A 501 -9.97 6.42 -6.77
CA THR A 501 -11.13 7.28 -6.51
C THR A 501 -12.26 6.51 -5.81
N ARG A 502 -12.58 5.32 -6.27
CA ARG A 502 -13.63 4.48 -5.70
C ARG A 502 -13.30 4.00 -4.29
N VAL A 503 -12.12 3.41 -4.10
CA VAL A 503 -11.68 2.82 -2.82
C VAL A 503 -11.57 3.91 -1.74
N ALA A 504 -11.08 5.11 -2.08
CA ALA A 504 -11.02 6.22 -1.15
C ALA A 504 -12.39 6.58 -0.56
N LEU A 505 -13.45 6.61 -1.39
CA LEU A 505 -14.81 6.88 -0.93
C LEU A 505 -15.38 5.72 -0.10
N GLU A 506 -15.22 4.49 -0.55
CA GLU A 506 -15.73 3.30 0.14
C GLU A 506 -15.14 3.17 1.55
N ASN A 507 -13.82 3.30 1.69
CA ASN A 507 -13.15 3.21 2.98
C ASN A 507 -13.51 4.39 3.89
N ALA A 508 -13.57 5.62 3.36
CA ALA A 508 -13.98 6.79 4.10
C ALA A 508 -15.40 6.66 4.66
N ALA A 509 -16.35 6.26 3.81
CA ALA A 509 -17.74 6.11 4.20
C ALA A 509 -17.98 4.96 5.18
N SER A 510 -17.26 3.85 5.04
CA SER A 510 -17.33 2.71 5.96
C SER A 510 -16.98 3.13 7.39
N ILE A 511 -15.85 3.78 7.58
CA ILE A 511 -15.40 4.22 8.92
C ILE A 511 -16.25 5.38 9.44
N ALA A 512 -16.60 6.35 8.59
CA ALA A 512 -17.46 7.46 8.98
C ALA A 512 -18.86 6.97 9.42
N GLY A 513 -19.42 5.96 8.72
CA GLY A 513 -20.68 5.34 9.10
C GLY A 513 -20.62 4.68 10.48
N MET A 514 -19.53 3.98 10.79
CA MET A 514 -19.29 3.42 12.14
C MET A 514 -19.13 4.51 13.19
N PHE A 515 -18.41 5.58 12.87
CA PHE A 515 -18.26 6.73 13.75
C PHE A 515 -19.64 7.34 14.12
N LEU A 516 -20.48 7.61 13.12
CA LEU A 516 -21.80 8.23 13.32
C LEU A 516 -22.75 7.39 14.18
N THR A 517 -22.60 6.06 14.14
CA THR A 517 -23.40 5.12 14.94
C THR A 517 -22.80 4.85 16.34
N THR A 518 -21.66 5.45 16.67
CA THR A 518 -21.00 5.28 17.97
C THR A 518 -21.72 6.10 19.05
N GLU A 519 -21.98 5.46 20.20
CA GLU A 519 -22.63 6.06 21.36
C GLU A 519 -21.73 6.10 22.59
N CYS A 520 -20.73 5.21 22.65
CA CYS A 520 -19.85 5.05 23.80
C CYS A 520 -18.41 4.80 23.33
N VAL A 521 -17.45 5.36 24.04
CA VAL A 521 -16.02 5.13 23.84
C VAL A 521 -15.38 4.70 25.15
N ILE A 522 -14.60 3.63 25.08
CA ILE A 522 -13.89 3.03 26.21
C ILE A 522 -12.40 3.08 25.93
N VAL A 523 -11.63 3.74 26.80
CA VAL A 523 -10.19 3.88 26.69
C VAL A 523 -9.47 3.37 27.95
N GLU A 524 -8.18 3.11 27.85
CA GLU A 524 -7.36 2.80 29.01
C GLU A 524 -7.13 4.05 29.84
N LYS A 525 -7.37 3.94 31.15
CA LYS A 525 -7.06 5.03 32.07
C LYS A 525 -5.55 5.21 32.16
N LYS A 526 -5.06 6.43 31.89
CA LYS A 526 -3.65 6.75 32.13
C LYS A 526 -3.38 6.65 33.64
N GLU A 527 -2.45 5.78 34.01
CA GLU A 527 -1.88 5.83 35.37
C GLU A 527 -1.02 7.09 35.45
N ASP A 528 -1.35 7.99 36.37
CA ASP A 528 -0.44 9.04 36.81
C ASP A 528 0.78 8.31 37.39
N LYS A 529 1.89 8.27 36.66
CA LYS A 529 3.15 7.82 37.25
C LYS A 529 3.44 8.77 38.38
N PRO A 530 3.50 8.31 39.65
CA PRO A 530 3.90 9.17 40.73
C PRO A 530 5.27 9.76 40.38
N GLU A 531 5.39 11.08 40.36
CA GLU A 531 6.70 11.74 40.30
C GLU A 531 7.56 11.12 41.41
N MET A 532 8.61 10.41 40.98
CA MET A 532 9.60 9.94 41.96
C MET A 532 10.14 11.19 42.68
N PRO A 533 10.01 11.28 44.01
CA PRO A 533 10.56 12.41 44.74
C PRO A 533 12.06 12.48 44.41
N ALA A 534 12.51 13.67 44.01
CA ALA A 534 13.91 13.93 43.74
C ALA A 534 14.72 13.43 44.95
N ALA A 535 15.68 12.53 44.69
CA ALA A 535 16.57 12.02 45.72
C ALA A 535 17.18 13.19 46.45
N PRO A 536 17.10 13.24 47.82
CA PRO A 536 17.69 14.34 48.57
C PRO A 536 19.18 14.38 48.26
N GLY A 537 19.63 15.51 47.69
CA GLY A 537 21.03 15.75 47.41
C GLY A 537 21.88 15.45 48.62
N MET A 538 22.81 14.55 48.49
CA MET A 538 23.90 14.34 49.45
C MET A 538 24.74 15.62 49.45
N GLY A 539 24.29 16.55 50.31
CA GLY A 539 25.04 17.74 50.63
C GLY A 539 26.38 17.36 51.21
N GLY A 540 27.39 18.05 50.73
CA GLY A 540 28.79 17.86 50.96
C GLY A 540 29.19 17.75 52.43
N MET A 541 30.14 16.88 52.66
CA MET A 541 31.06 16.93 53.79
C MET A 541 32.44 17.28 53.21
N GLY A 542 32.65 18.59 53.06
CA GLY A 542 33.96 19.14 52.91
C GLY A 542 34.54 19.39 54.29
N GLY A 543 35.79 19.08 54.50
CA GLY A 543 36.57 19.73 55.52
C GLY A 543 37.46 18.82 56.36
N MET A 544 38.73 19.14 56.28
CA MET A 544 39.81 18.85 57.22
C MET A 544 40.61 17.56 56.98
N MET A 545 41.67 17.60 56.34
CA MET A 545 43.08 17.91 56.72
C MET A 545 43.97 17.74 55.48
#